data_48e63d8e3b196102cd5f21dd1e543e01
#
_entry.id   48e63d8e3b196102cd5f21dd1e543e01
#
_cell.length_a   1.000
_cell.length_b   1.000
_cell.length_c   1.000
_cell.angle_alpha   90.00
_cell.angle_beta   90.00
_cell.angle_gamma   90.00
#
_symmetry.space_group_name_H-M   'P 1'
#
loop_
_entity.id
_entity.type
_entity.pdbx_description
1 polymer ?
#
loop_
_entity_poly.entity_id
_entity_poly.type
_entity_poly.pdbx_seq_one_letter_code
_entity_poly.pdbx_strand_id
1 'polypeptide(L)'
;MITRFGFLIRSASVLALSSVALTVFAQSLAPVNFASAPGLLTLSAKQQASLGVQVAAVQASTGGQLLASATVVMPPGKEFTVSAPYAGQVSRLLVGVGDTVKAGAALAHFTSPMLGDARRLLNEASLDYKNASAAAQRDQAMFDEGIIPAVRLQLSRSKQEAAQAQLHAREAELLAAGMRFDANTGYATGTLKAPLSGTVSEAFVAVGQRVEAGAMLFKLADSSQLQLDLQLSSDKAAQLQVGDEVSIASRNAKAKLIGVSRAVDASQSARARATVTSRGSLQAGELVSVTVHAKGKASAAKPETQWLVPARAVTPWRGKPWLFVANDKGFEAQTVTVLSSTDDLSLVEAVLPAGSKVAVTGIASLRALLQKDE
;
A
#
# COMPACT_ATOMS: atom_id res chain seq x y z
N MET A 1 -63.15 -13.66 -32.67
CA MET A 1 -64.36 -13.03 -32.19
C MET A 1 -64.03 -11.55 -32.09
N ILE A 2 -64.23 -10.75 -33.19
CA ILE A 2 -65.39 -9.89 -33.39
C ILE A 2 -65.31 -8.72 -32.36
N THR A 3 -65.14 -7.41 -32.66
CA THR A 3 -65.64 -6.49 -33.71
C THR A 3 -64.91 -5.12 -33.48
N ARG A 4 -64.30 -4.42 -34.41
CA ARG A 4 -64.86 -3.43 -35.39
C ARG A 4 -65.83 -2.37 -34.83
N PHE A 5 -65.42 -1.07 -34.95
CA PHE A 5 -66.15 0.10 -35.43
C PHE A 5 -65.28 1.34 -35.17
N GLY A 6 -64.80 2.20 -35.97
CA GLY A 6 -65.28 2.68 -37.27
C GLY A 6 -66.22 3.88 -37.10
N PHE A 7 -65.71 5.15 -37.22
CA PHE A 7 -66.49 6.23 -37.86
C PHE A 7 -65.61 7.42 -38.33
N LEU A 8 -65.74 7.64 -39.60
CA LEU A 8 -65.33 8.88 -40.35
C LEU A 8 -66.29 10.03 -40.00
N ILE A 9 -65.81 11.28 -40.11
CA ILE A 9 -66.50 12.38 -40.84
C ILE A 9 -65.52 13.55 -41.02
N ARG A 10 -65.40 13.89 -42.24
CA ARG A 10 -65.01 15.07 -43.04
C ARG A 10 -65.47 16.40 -42.47
N SER A 11 -64.68 17.44 -42.62
CA SER A 11 -65.04 18.55 -43.50
C SER A 11 -63.89 19.54 -43.64
N ALA A 12 -63.76 19.99 -44.84
CA ALA A 12 -62.84 20.99 -45.37
C ALA A 12 -63.20 22.41 -44.93
N SER A 13 -62.25 23.32 -44.87
CA SER A 13 -62.26 24.58 -45.58
C SER A 13 -61.13 25.55 -45.21
N VAL A 14 -60.38 25.96 -46.22
CA VAL A 14 -60.04 27.29 -46.65
C VAL A 14 -58.87 28.01 -45.96
N LEU A 15 -57.85 28.13 -46.81
CA LEU A 15 -56.84 29.20 -47.00
C LEU A 15 -56.90 30.45 -46.13
N ALA A 16 -55.75 30.78 -45.51
CA ALA A 16 -55.25 32.17 -45.53
C ALA A 16 -53.71 32.11 -45.42
N LEU A 17 -53.04 32.58 -46.48
CA LEU A 17 -51.63 32.92 -46.51
C LEU A 17 -51.39 34.11 -45.55
N SER A 18 -50.45 33.93 -44.61
CA SER A 18 -49.69 35.05 -44.06
C SER A 18 -48.26 34.62 -43.83
N SER A 19 -47.40 35.12 -44.70
CA SER A 19 -45.94 35.02 -44.60
C SER A 19 -45.48 35.83 -43.41
N VAL A 20 -45.05 35.10 -42.33
CA VAL A 20 -44.26 35.71 -41.26
C VAL A 20 -42.81 35.26 -41.46
N ALA A 21 -41.99 36.22 -41.83
CA ALA A 21 -40.55 36.09 -41.91
C ALA A 21 -39.98 35.73 -40.54
N LEU A 22 -39.45 34.51 -40.41
CA LEU A 22 -38.73 34.02 -39.24
C LEU A 22 -37.31 34.59 -39.32
N THR A 23 -37.09 35.78 -38.73
CA THR A 23 -35.73 36.29 -38.45
C THR A 23 -35.11 35.41 -37.39
N VAL A 24 -34.21 34.53 -37.83
CA VAL A 24 -33.30 33.78 -36.96
C VAL A 24 -32.34 34.79 -36.34
N PHE A 25 -32.60 35.19 -35.09
CA PHE A 25 -31.58 35.81 -34.26
C PHE A 25 -30.52 34.77 -33.98
N ALA A 26 -29.44 34.80 -34.76
CA ALA A 26 -28.18 34.21 -34.37
C ALA A 26 -27.68 34.97 -33.15
N GLN A 27 -28.00 34.49 -31.95
CA GLN A 27 -27.28 34.92 -30.75
C GLN A 27 -25.86 34.41 -30.88
N SER A 28 -24.98 35.29 -31.32
CA SER A 28 -23.54 35.18 -31.15
C SER A 28 -23.27 34.89 -29.67
N LEU A 29 -22.89 33.67 -29.36
CA LEU A 29 -22.25 33.36 -28.09
C LEU A 29 -20.97 34.21 -28.03
N ALA A 30 -21.07 35.36 -27.39
CA ALA A 30 -19.91 36.14 -27.02
C ALA A 30 -18.95 35.24 -26.25
N PRO A 31 -17.63 35.31 -26.51
CA PRO A 31 -16.66 34.58 -25.72
C PRO A 31 -16.86 34.99 -24.26
N VAL A 32 -17.00 34.00 -23.39
CA VAL A 32 -17.08 34.22 -21.95
C VAL A 32 -15.76 34.89 -21.55
N ASN A 33 -15.84 36.18 -21.39
CA ASN A 33 -14.74 37.02 -20.93
C ASN A 33 -14.50 36.65 -19.45
N PHE A 34 -13.44 35.92 -19.15
CA PHE A 34 -12.95 35.66 -17.79
C PHE A 34 -12.29 36.94 -17.23
N ALA A 35 -13.03 38.01 -17.18
CA ALA A 35 -12.61 39.24 -16.51
C ALA A 35 -13.41 39.40 -15.22
N SER A 36 -13.10 38.62 -14.22
CA SER A 36 -13.33 39.05 -12.85
C SER A 36 -12.08 39.78 -12.42
N ALA A 37 -12.15 41.07 -12.20
CA ALA A 37 -11.05 41.87 -11.72
C ALA A 37 -10.53 41.26 -10.42
N PRO A 38 -9.25 40.88 -10.36
CA PRO A 38 -8.66 40.32 -9.15
C PRO A 38 -8.55 41.43 -8.11
N GLY A 39 -9.00 41.17 -6.89
CA GLY A 39 -8.70 42.03 -5.76
C GLY A 39 -7.19 41.96 -5.47
N LEU A 40 -6.50 43.04 -5.83
CA LEU A 40 -5.08 43.18 -5.51
C LEU A 40 -4.93 43.69 -4.06
N LEU A 41 -4.41 42.87 -3.18
CA LEU A 41 -4.06 43.23 -1.80
C LEU A 41 -2.62 43.73 -1.76
N THR A 42 -2.44 45.03 -1.55
CA THR A 42 -1.11 45.60 -1.35
C THR A 42 -0.71 45.43 0.10
N LEU A 43 0.30 44.59 0.36
CA LEU A 43 0.78 44.26 1.72
C LEU A 43 2.30 44.35 1.79
N SER A 44 2.81 45.14 2.71
CA SER A 44 4.23 45.17 3.02
C SER A 44 4.69 43.89 3.65
N ALA A 45 5.99 43.53 3.54
CA ALA A 45 6.56 42.34 4.14
C ALA A 45 6.32 42.27 5.67
N LYS A 46 6.31 43.40 6.36
CA LYS A 46 6.00 43.48 7.79
C LYS A 46 4.55 43.11 8.11
N GLN A 47 3.62 43.54 7.27
CA GLN A 47 2.20 43.17 7.40
C GLN A 47 1.96 41.70 7.08
N GLN A 48 2.64 41.15 6.06
CA GLN A 48 2.56 39.71 5.74
C GLN A 48 3.01 38.86 6.93
N ALA A 49 4.11 39.23 7.57
CA ALA A 49 4.62 38.53 8.75
C ALA A 49 3.64 38.65 9.95
N SER A 50 3.04 39.83 10.18
CA SER A 50 2.08 40.03 11.27
C SER A 50 0.78 39.27 11.07
N LEU A 51 0.38 38.99 9.83
CA LEU A 51 -0.78 38.18 9.48
C LEU A 51 -0.49 36.68 9.44
N GLY A 52 0.75 36.26 9.71
CA GLY A 52 1.16 34.87 9.69
C GLY A 52 1.08 34.21 8.31
N VAL A 53 1.23 35.03 7.24
CA VAL A 53 1.15 34.51 5.88
C VAL A 53 2.45 33.82 5.49
N GLN A 54 2.38 32.54 5.19
CA GLN A 54 3.47 31.78 4.58
C GLN A 54 3.14 31.48 3.12
N VAL A 55 4.14 31.45 2.28
CA VAL A 55 3.98 31.17 0.85
C VAL A 55 4.74 29.89 0.47
N ALA A 56 4.16 29.14 -0.48
CA ALA A 56 4.82 28.00 -1.11
C ALA A 56 4.91 28.22 -2.63
N ALA A 57 5.98 27.70 -3.24
CA ALA A 57 6.13 27.74 -4.69
C ALA A 57 5.12 26.78 -5.35
N VAL A 58 4.53 27.21 -6.46
CA VAL A 58 3.73 26.34 -7.31
C VAL A 58 4.64 25.56 -8.26
N GLN A 59 4.26 24.34 -8.58
CA GLN A 59 4.98 23.50 -9.53
C GLN A 59 4.14 23.35 -10.80
N ALA A 60 4.74 23.63 -11.95
CA ALA A 60 4.06 23.37 -13.22
C ALA A 60 3.81 21.87 -13.39
N SER A 61 2.59 21.50 -13.76
CA SER A 61 2.29 20.12 -14.13
C SER A 61 2.86 19.83 -15.52
N THR A 62 3.59 18.74 -15.64
CA THR A 62 4.16 18.32 -16.93
C THR A 62 3.14 17.62 -17.84
N GLY A 63 1.86 17.66 -17.50
CA GLY A 63 0.79 16.91 -18.17
C GLY A 63 0.77 15.43 -17.80
N GLY A 64 -0.40 14.81 -17.77
CA GLY A 64 -0.55 13.40 -17.41
C GLY A 64 -0.26 13.08 -15.94
N GLN A 65 -0.21 14.07 -15.06
CA GLN A 65 -0.08 13.89 -13.63
C GLN A 65 -1.44 13.61 -13.00
N LEU A 66 -1.53 12.54 -12.24
CA LEU A 66 -2.73 12.13 -11.50
C LEU A 66 -2.42 12.10 -10.02
N LEU A 67 -3.21 12.81 -9.23
CA LEU A 67 -3.12 12.73 -7.77
C LEU A 67 -3.98 11.59 -7.25
N ALA A 68 -3.43 10.84 -6.30
CA ALA A 68 -4.11 9.76 -5.60
C ALA A 68 -3.65 9.69 -4.16
N SER A 69 -4.47 9.03 -3.32
CA SER A 69 -4.05 8.60 -1.99
C SER A 69 -3.55 7.16 -2.05
N ALA A 70 -2.51 6.85 -1.31
CA ALA A 70 -1.94 5.53 -1.24
C ALA A 70 -1.61 5.15 0.19
N THR A 71 -1.86 3.88 0.54
CA THR A 71 -1.39 3.31 1.80
C THR A 71 -0.09 2.58 1.55
N VAL A 72 0.90 2.83 2.39
CA VAL A 72 2.18 2.10 2.35
C VAL A 72 1.97 0.74 3.00
N VAL A 73 2.11 -0.32 2.22
CA VAL A 73 1.91 -1.69 2.66
C VAL A 73 3.16 -2.53 2.45
N MET A 74 3.26 -3.63 3.17
CA MET A 74 4.27 -4.64 2.87
C MET A 74 3.76 -5.57 1.76
N PRO A 75 4.63 -6.03 0.85
CA PRO A 75 4.26 -7.02 -0.15
C PRO A 75 3.75 -8.32 0.50
N PRO A 76 2.87 -9.06 -0.16
CA PRO A 76 2.49 -10.41 0.27
C PRO A 76 3.72 -11.29 0.50
N GLY A 77 3.73 -12.05 1.60
CA GLY A 77 4.86 -12.91 1.99
C GLY A 77 5.99 -12.20 2.73
N LYS A 78 5.88 -10.89 2.99
CA LYS A 78 6.83 -10.11 3.80
C LYS A 78 6.39 -9.91 5.25
N GLU A 79 5.18 -10.31 5.58
CA GLU A 79 4.70 -10.45 6.95
C GLU A 79 4.53 -11.93 7.27
N PHE A 80 4.95 -12.31 8.45
CA PHE A 80 4.82 -13.69 8.93
C PHE A 80 4.39 -13.70 10.39
N THR A 81 3.37 -14.50 10.69
CA THR A 81 2.90 -14.75 12.05
C THR A 81 3.55 -16.00 12.58
N VAL A 82 4.27 -15.89 13.69
CA VAL A 82 4.84 -17.02 14.43
C VAL A 82 3.83 -17.42 15.48
N SER A 83 3.29 -18.63 15.34
CA SER A 83 2.28 -19.18 16.25
C SER A 83 2.88 -20.27 17.13
N ALA A 84 2.23 -20.57 18.26
CA ALA A 84 2.58 -21.68 19.14
C ALA A 84 2.31 -23.02 18.43
N PRO A 85 3.32 -23.90 18.25
CA PRO A 85 3.11 -25.17 17.57
C PRO A 85 2.32 -26.17 18.43
N TYR A 86 2.40 -26.04 19.75
CA TYR A 86 1.73 -26.87 20.75
C TYR A 86 1.14 -26.03 21.87
N ALA A 87 0.17 -26.58 22.59
CA ALA A 87 -0.26 -25.96 23.85
C ALA A 87 0.87 -26.02 24.87
N GLY A 88 1.12 -24.91 25.59
CA GLY A 88 2.24 -24.87 26.52
C GLY A 88 2.42 -23.49 27.17
N GLN A 89 3.64 -23.18 27.59
CA GLN A 89 3.99 -21.94 28.28
C GLN A 89 5.25 -21.31 27.68
N VAL A 90 5.23 -20.01 27.46
CA VAL A 90 6.41 -19.25 27.10
C VAL A 90 7.23 -18.98 28.35
N SER A 91 8.37 -19.65 28.47
CA SER A 91 9.23 -19.54 29.66
C SER A 91 10.15 -18.33 29.62
N ARG A 92 10.54 -17.88 28.42
CA ARG A 92 11.41 -16.70 28.24
C ARG A 92 11.21 -16.08 26.85
N LEU A 93 11.15 -14.76 26.80
CA LEU A 93 11.24 -14.01 25.56
C LEU A 93 12.70 -13.59 25.33
N LEU A 94 13.20 -13.77 24.10
CA LEU A 94 14.56 -13.41 23.71
C LEU A 94 14.60 -12.18 22.83
N VAL A 95 13.43 -11.74 22.34
CA VAL A 95 13.25 -10.56 21.49
C VAL A 95 12.05 -9.75 21.95
N GLY A 96 12.08 -8.45 21.67
CA GLY A 96 11.00 -7.51 21.91
C GLY A 96 10.48 -6.87 20.60
N VAL A 97 9.41 -6.10 20.71
CA VAL A 97 8.89 -5.31 19.58
C VAL A 97 9.95 -4.27 19.16
N GLY A 98 10.22 -4.18 17.85
CA GLY A 98 11.26 -3.33 17.28
C GLY A 98 12.60 -4.03 17.02
N ASP A 99 12.83 -5.22 17.60
CA ASP A 99 14.08 -5.95 17.38
C ASP A 99 14.16 -6.52 15.96
N THR A 100 15.34 -6.41 15.36
CA THR A 100 15.62 -7.03 14.07
C THR A 100 16.20 -8.41 14.26
N VAL A 101 15.61 -9.39 13.60
CA VAL A 101 15.98 -10.80 13.66
C VAL A 101 16.37 -11.33 12.28
N LYS A 102 17.29 -12.30 12.26
CA LYS A 102 17.63 -13.07 11.06
C LYS A 102 16.80 -14.36 11.02
N ALA A 103 16.59 -14.91 9.82
CA ALA A 103 16.02 -16.24 9.68
C ALA A 103 16.77 -17.25 10.55
N GLY A 104 16.04 -18.07 11.33
CA GLY A 104 16.59 -19.02 12.28
C GLY A 104 17.01 -18.44 13.64
N ALA A 105 16.92 -17.10 13.85
CA ALA A 105 17.19 -16.50 15.16
C ALA A 105 16.18 -16.97 16.21
N ALA A 106 16.63 -17.14 17.46
CA ALA A 106 15.77 -17.52 18.57
C ALA A 106 14.87 -16.36 18.99
N LEU A 107 13.57 -16.61 19.08
CA LEU A 107 12.55 -15.64 19.50
C LEU A 107 12.14 -15.81 20.96
N ALA A 108 11.93 -17.07 21.36
CA ALA A 108 11.47 -17.41 22.69
C ALA A 108 11.84 -18.83 23.08
N HIS A 109 11.93 -19.09 24.38
CA HIS A 109 11.90 -20.45 24.92
C HIS A 109 10.46 -20.82 25.27
N PHE A 110 10.08 -22.00 24.84
CA PHE A 110 8.73 -22.52 24.96
C PHE A 110 8.75 -23.90 25.61
N THR A 111 7.92 -24.11 26.62
CA THR A 111 7.82 -25.35 27.37
C THR A 111 6.44 -25.99 27.15
N SER A 112 6.44 -27.27 26.75
CA SER A 112 5.22 -28.05 26.52
C SER A 112 5.44 -29.52 26.82
N PRO A 113 4.47 -30.22 27.44
CA PRO A 113 4.52 -31.66 27.58
C PRO A 113 4.69 -32.37 26.23
N MET A 114 4.03 -31.91 25.19
CA MET A 114 4.10 -32.44 23.82
C MET A 114 5.54 -32.38 23.25
N LEU A 115 6.30 -31.35 23.62
CA LEU A 115 7.73 -31.26 23.25
C LEU A 115 8.57 -32.34 23.91
N GLY A 116 8.26 -32.71 25.16
CA GLY A 116 8.89 -33.82 25.85
C GLY A 116 8.68 -35.13 25.09
N ASP A 117 7.45 -35.40 24.65
CA ASP A 117 7.13 -36.58 23.85
C ASP A 117 7.81 -36.57 22.49
N ALA A 118 7.77 -35.42 21.77
CA ALA A 118 8.46 -35.28 20.49
C ALA A 118 9.97 -35.50 20.61
N ARG A 119 10.60 -34.99 21.69
CA ARG A 119 12.03 -35.23 21.98
C ARG A 119 12.32 -36.69 22.26
N ARG A 120 11.45 -37.39 23.03
CA ARG A 120 11.57 -38.82 23.29
C ARG A 120 11.55 -39.61 21.98
N LEU A 121 10.56 -39.38 21.13
CA LEU A 121 10.43 -40.03 19.82
C LEU A 121 11.64 -39.75 18.90
N LEU A 122 12.15 -38.51 18.88
CA LEU A 122 13.37 -38.18 18.14
C LEU A 122 14.57 -38.96 18.65
N ASN A 123 14.74 -39.03 19.97
CA ASN A 123 15.86 -39.78 20.59
C ASN A 123 15.77 -41.29 20.30
N GLU A 124 14.56 -41.89 20.37
CA GLU A 124 14.33 -43.28 19.98
C GLU A 124 14.73 -43.52 18.52
N ALA A 125 14.21 -42.69 17.57
CA ALA A 125 14.56 -42.84 16.16
C ALA A 125 16.07 -42.66 15.90
N SER A 126 16.73 -41.75 16.63
CA SER A 126 18.18 -41.54 16.54
C SER A 126 18.97 -42.76 17.05
N LEU A 127 18.53 -43.37 18.15
CA LEU A 127 19.15 -44.60 18.67
C LEU A 127 18.94 -45.78 17.74
N ASP A 128 17.74 -45.95 17.19
CA ASP A 128 17.42 -47.00 16.22
C ASP A 128 18.28 -46.88 14.97
N TYR A 129 18.41 -45.66 14.43
CA TYR A 129 19.30 -45.40 13.29
C TYR A 129 20.77 -45.76 13.62
N LYS A 130 21.29 -45.32 14.78
CA LYS A 130 22.65 -45.63 15.19
C LYS A 130 22.87 -47.13 15.31
N ASN A 131 21.93 -47.87 15.91
CA ASN A 131 22.00 -49.30 16.05
C ASN A 131 21.95 -50.02 14.70
N ALA A 132 21.00 -49.63 13.83
CA ALA A 132 20.87 -50.19 12.49
C ALA A 132 22.09 -49.89 11.62
N SER A 133 22.64 -48.69 11.71
CA SER A 133 23.85 -48.27 10.99
C SER A 133 25.07 -49.08 11.43
N ALA A 134 25.27 -49.25 12.75
CA ALA A 134 26.35 -50.06 13.28
C ALA A 134 26.21 -51.56 12.89
N ALA A 135 24.98 -52.09 12.83
CA ALA A 135 24.72 -53.44 12.36
C ALA A 135 25.05 -53.60 10.87
N ALA A 136 24.61 -52.65 10.03
CA ALA A 136 24.90 -52.68 8.58
C ALA A 136 26.40 -52.56 8.29
N GLN A 137 27.13 -51.74 9.06
CA GLN A 137 28.59 -51.64 8.94
C GLN A 137 29.30 -52.94 9.32
N ARG A 138 28.89 -53.59 10.41
CA ARG A 138 29.46 -54.92 10.79
C ARG A 138 29.13 -55.97 9.74
N ASP A 139 27.89 -56.04 9.28
CA ASP A 139 27.47 -57.01 8.25
C ASP A 139 28.19 -56.73 6.93
N GLN A 140 28.48 -55.47 6.59
CA GLN A 140 29.30 -55.12 5.42
C GLN A 140 30.71 -55.69 5.52
N ALA A 141 31.40 -55.49 6.66
CA ALA A 141 32.73 -56.03 6.87
C ALA A 141 32.77 -57.60 6.81
N MET A 142 31.79 -58.27 7.43
CA MET A 142 31.65 -59.71 7.34
C MET A 142 31.34 -60.23 5.95
N PHE A 143 30.60 -59.45 5.15
CA PHE A 143 30.34 -59.79 3.75
C PHE A 143 31.61 -59.64 2.90
N ASP A 144 32.37 -58.56 3.09
CA ASP A 144 33.64 -58.34 2.39
C ASP A 144 34.68 -59.40 2.68
N GLU A 145 34.63 -60.00 3.89
CA GLU A 145 35.43 -61.14 4.31
C GLU A 145 34.84 -62.51 3.85
N GLY A 146 33.68 -62.51 3.18
CA GLY A 146 33.02 -63.70 2.69
C GLY A 146 32.30 -64.55 3.79
N ILE A 147 32.11 -64.00 4.99
CA ILE A 147 31.53 -64.69 6.14
C ILE A 147 30.01 -64.82 6.08
N ILE A 148 29.34 -63.81 5.52
CA ILE A 148 27.87 -63.77 5.43
C ILE A 148 27.36 -63.66 3.98
N PRO A 149 26.16 -64.17 3.70
CA PRO A 149 25.58 -64.08 2.37
C PRO A 149 25.02 -62.65 2.10
N ALA A 150 24.96 -62.26 0.81
CA ALA A 150 24.49 -60.95 0.37
C ALA A 150 23.06 -60.61 0.87
N VAL A 151 22.19 -61.60 1.01
CA VAL A 151 20.82 -61.41 1.52
C VAL A 151 20.81 -60.85 2.96
N ARG A 152 21.74 -61.28 3.79
CA ARG A 152 21.86 -60.77 5.18
C ARG A 152 22.32 -59.31 5.17
N LEU A 153 23.31 -58.95 4.37
CA LEU A 153 23.76 -57.58 4.22
C LEU A 153 22.61 -56.69 3.65
N GLN A 154 21.89 -57.20 2.65
CA GLN A 154 20.72 -56.46 2.11
C GLN A 154 19.68 -56.21 3.20
N LEU A 155 19.38 -57.18 4.07
CA LEU A 155 18.43 -56.99 5.18
C LEU A 155 18.89 -55.92 6.17
N SER A 156 20.19 -55.90 6.55
CA SER A 156 20.71 -54.91 7.49
C SER A 156 20.74 -53.50 6.88
N ARG A 157 21.05 -53.39 5.61
CA ARG A 157 20.95 -52.10 4.86
C ARG A 157 19.53 -51.59 4.78
N SER A 158 18.55 -52.43 4.44
CA SER A 158 17.14 -52.04 4.42
C SER A 158 16.64 -51.60 5.80
N LYS A 159 17.09 -52.24 6.89
CA LYS A 159 16.78 -51.77 8.25
C LYS A 159 17.41 -50.41 8.57
N GLN A 160 18.64 -50.18 8.12
CA GLN A 160 19.30 -48.86 8.28
C GLN A 160 18.56 -47.78 7.54
N GLU A 161 18.17 -48.01 6.26
CA GLU A 161 17.40 -47.05 5.45
C GLU A 161 16.06 -46.75 6.08
N ALA A 162 15.33 -47.75 6.59
CA ALA A 162 14.06 -47.55 7.27
C ALA A 162 14.21 -46.70 8.55
N ALA A 163 15.23 -46.99 9.36
CA ALA A 163 15.50 -46.21 10.58
C ALA A 163 15.95 -44.77 10.26
N GLN A 164 16.73 -44.61 9.19
CA GLN A 164 17.10 -43.25 8.69
C GLN A 164 15.88 -42.45 8.25
N ALA A 165 14.98 -43.05 7.48
CA ALA A 165 13.76 -42.42 7.07
C ALA A 165 12.88 -41.98 8.24
N GLN A 166 12.80 -42.85 9.30
CA GLN A 166 12.08 -42.54 10.53
C GLN A 166 12.71 -41.36 11.29
N LEU A 167 14.05 -41.32 11.41
CA LEU A 167 14.76 -40.19 12.01
C LEU A 167 14.49 -38.89 11.27
N HIS A 168 14.64 -38.89 9.94
CA HIS A 168 14.38 -37.70 9.10
C HIS A 168 12.92 -37.23 9.21
N ALA A 169 11.95 -38.13 9.32
CA ALA A 169 10.55 -37.77 9.51
C ALA A 169 10.34 -37.03 10.84
N ARG A 170 10.98 -37.49 11.95
CA ARG A 170 10.89 -36.79 13.24
C ARG A 170 11.60 -35.43 13.27
N GLU A 171 12.75 -35.35 12.59
CA GLU A 171 13.46 -34.07 12.43
C GLU A 171 12.64 -33.07 11.61
N ALA A 172 12.02 -33.52 10.51
CA ALA A 172 11.16 -32.69 9.67
C ALA A 172 9.91 -32.19 10.39
N GLU A 173 9.30 -33.05 11.24
CA GLU A 173 8.15 -32.66 12.08
C GLU A 173 8.49 -31.48 13.01
N LEU A 174 9.63 -31.56 13.70
CA LEU A 174 10.10 -30.49 14.59
C LEU A 174 10.50 -29.23 13.83
N LEU A 175 11.15 -29.37 12.68
CA LEU A 175 11.53 -28.24 11.84
C LEU A 175 10.30 -27.50 11.31
N ALA A 176 9.28 -28.24 10.87
CA ALA A 176 8.01 -27.68 10.43
C ALA A 176 7.29 -26.92 11.56
N ALA A 177 7.43 -27.38 12.80
CA ALA A 177 6.94 -26.70 13.99
C ALA A 177 7.77 -25.44 14.37
N GLY A 178 8.84 -25.12 13.63
CA GLY A 178 9.74 -23.99 13.95
C GLY A 178 10.52 -24.18 15.25
N MET A 179 10.63 -25.41 15.76
CA MET A 179 11.24 -25.72 17.05
C MET A 179 12.60 -26.39 16.88
N ARG A 180 13.50 -26.07 17.78
CA ARG A 180 14.75 -26.85 17.97
C ARG A 180 15.00 -27.11 19.45
N PHE A 181 15.57 -28.25 19.75
CA PHE A 181 16.06 -28.56 21.08
C PHE A 181 17.49 -28.08 21.23
N ASP A 182 17.74 -27.30 22.27
CA ASP A 182 19.10 -27.00 22.71
C ASP A 182 19.55 -27.98 23.79
N ALA A 183 20.81 -28.35 23.75
CA ALA A 183 21.37 -29.31 24.73
C ALA A 183 21.24 -28.83 26.19
N ASN A 184 21.21 -27.49 26.39
CA ASN A 184 21.19 -26.86 27.71
C ASN A 184 19.77 -26.47 28.18
N THR A 185 18.73 -26.77 27.41
CA THR A 185 17.34 -26.49 27.81
C THR A 185 16.73 -27.75 28.47
N GLY A 186 15.75 -27.52 29.37
CA GLY A 186 15.03 -28.60 30.02
C GLY A 186 14.38 -29.58 29.02
N TYR A 187 14.08 -30.79 29.43
CA TYR A 187 13.62 -31.89 28.56
C TYR A 187 12.38 -31.57 27.74
N ALA A 188 11.45 -30.77 28.28
CA ALA A 188 10.21 -30.34 27.63
C ALA A 188 10.28 -28.91 27.07
N THR A 189 11.48 -28.32 26.94
CA THR A 189 11.69 -26.96 26.49
C THR A 189 12.32 -26.94 25.10
N GLY A 190 11.79 -26.16 24.22
CA GLY A 190 12.34 -25.91 22.90
C GLY A 190 12.50 -24.41 22.63
N THR A 191 13.26 -24.07 21.61
CA THR A 191 13.49 -22.72 21.15
C THR A 191 12.66 -22.45 19.90
N LEU A 192 11.77 -21.48 19.98
CA LEU A 192 10.99 -20.98 18.85
C LEU A 192 11.87 -20.07 17.99
N LYS A 193 11.91 -20.29 16.68
CA LYS A 193 12.80 -19.59 15.75
C LYS A 193 12.05 -18.74 14.74
N ALA A 194 12.70 -17.66 14.29
CA ALA A 194 12.21 -16.82 13.22
C ALA A 194 12.25 -17.56 11.88
N PRO A 195 11.13 -17.66 11.14
CA PRO A 195 11.11 -18.33 9.84
C PRO A 195 11.78 -17.51 8.74
N LEU A 196 11.82 -16.19 8.90
CA LEU A 196 12.43 -15.25 7.97
C LEU A 196 13.15 -14.12 8.71
N SER A 197 14.02 -13.41 8.00
CA SER A 197 14.65 -12.18 8.52
C SER A 197 13.69 -11.02 8.46
N GLY A 198 13.66 -10.19 9.50
CA GLY A 198 12.77 -9.02 9.57
C GLY A 198 12.82 -8.36 10.94
N THR A 199 11.86 -7.49 11.20
CA THR A 199 11.68 -6.82 12.48
C THR A 199 10.45 -7.38 13.18
N VAL A 200 10.50 -7.56 14.48
CA VAL A 200 9.34 -7.94 15.30
C VAL A 200 8.39 -6.74 15.35
N SER A 201 7.28 -6.82 14.61
CA SER A 201 6.29 -5.75 14.57
C SER A 201 5.34 -5.78 15.76
N GLU A 202 5.00 -6.98 16.23
CA GLU A 202 4.09 -7.20 17.35
C GLU A 202 4.50 -8.44 18.15
N ALA A 203 4.28 -8.42 19.46
CA ALA A 203 4.40 -9.54 20.37
C ALA A 203 3.09 -9.68 21.16
N PHE A 204 2.43 -10.82 20.99
CA PHE A 204 1.10 -11.09 21.58
C PHE A 204 1.19 -11.92 22.86
N VAL A 205 2.38 -12.18 23.35
CA VAL A 205 2.61 -13.07 24.48
C VAL A 205 3.56 -12.46 25.50
N ALA A 206 3.30 -12.77 26.77
CA ALA A 206 4.15 -12.41 27.90
C ALA A 206 4.90 -13.64 28.45
N VAL A 207 6.02 -13.38 29.16
CA VAL A 207 6.76 -14.43 29.89
C VAL A 207 5.86 -15.06 30.93
N GLY A 208 5.83 -16.39 31.00
CA GLY A 208 4.98 -17.16 31.92
C GLY A 208 3.56 -17.39 31.42
N GLN A 209 3.15 -16.79 30.30
CA GLN A 209 1.81 -16.98 29.76
C GLN A 209 1.65 -18.38 29.17
N ARG A 210 0.51 -19.01 29.47
CA ARG A 210 0.05 -20.24 28.80
C ARG A 210 -0.67 -19.88 27.52
N VAL A 211 -0.42 -20.65 26.48
CA VAL A 211 -0.98 -20.49 25.15
C VAL A 211 -1.43 -21.83 24.59
N GLU A 212 -2.49 -21.79 23.79
CA GLU A 212 -3.00 -22.94 23.05
C GLU A 212 -2.21 -23.13 21.74
N ALA A 213 -2.29 -24.32 21.18
CA ALA A 213 -1.72 -24.59 19.85
C ALA A 213 -2.38 -23.66 18.81
N GLY A 214 -1.56 -23.07 17.94
CA GLY A 214 -2.02 -22.11 16.93
C GLY A 214 -2.15 -20.66 17.42
N ALA A 215 -2.01 -20.39 18.74
CA ALA A 215 -2.03 -19.03 19.26
C ALA A 215 -0.90 -18.18 18.65
N MET A 216 -1.22 -16.98 18.20
CA MET A 216 -0.23 -16.03 17.68
C MET A 216 0.71 -15.56 18.79
N LEU A 217 2.01 -15.65 18.57
CA LEU A 217 3.04 -15.23 19.53
C LEU A 217 3.77 -13.98 19.08
N PHE A 218 4.20 -13.95 17.82
CA PHE A 218 4.92 -12.83 17.23
C PHE A 218 4.42 -12.57 15.81
N LYS A 219 4.51 -11.33 15.40
CA LYS A 219 4.39 -10.92 14.02
C LYS A 219 5.74 -10.35 13.57
N LEU A 220 6.30 -10.93 12.52
CA LEU A 220 7.56 -10.53 11.91
C LEU A 220 7.25 -9.81 10.60
N ALA A 221 7.94 -8.71 10.33
CA ALA A 221 7.77 -7.90 9.15
C ALA A 221 9.11 -7.62 8.47
N ASP A 222 9.23 -7.99 7.20
CA ASP A 222 10.38 -7.59 6.37
C ASP A 222 10.06 -6.27 5.66
N SER A 223 10.45 -5.17 6.30
CA SER A 223 10.26 -3.83 5.77
C SER A 223 11.31 -3.41 4.71
N SER A 224 12.15 -4.33 4.25
CA SER A 224 13.15 -4.03 3.20
C SER A 224 12.52 -3.63 1.87
N GLN A 225 11.31 -4.12 1.60
CA GLN A 225 10.52 -3.79 0.43
C GLN A 225 9.16 -3.26 0.89
N LEU A 226 8.77 -2.16 0.30
CA LEU A 226 7.47 -1.55 0.51
C LEU A 226 6.71 -1.49 -0.81
N GLN A 227 5.40 -1.54 -0.72
CA GLN A 227 4.48 -1.29 -1.82
C GLN A 227 3.51 -0.19 -1.44
N LEU A 228 2.95 0.44 -2.46
CA LEU A 228 1.86 1.38 -2.31
C LEU A 228 0.58 0.72 -2.84
N ASP A 229 -0.46 0.74 -2.04
CA ASP A 229 -1.83 0.41 -2.47
C ASP A 229 -2.56 1.72 -2.73
N LEU A 230 -2.70 2.07 -4.01
CA LEU A 230 -3.31 3.31 -4.46
C LEU A 230 -4.82 3.13 -4.61
N GLN A 231 -5.57 4.10 -4.13
CA GLN A 231 -7.01 4.21 -4.35
C GLN A 231 -7.30 5.34 -5.31
N LEU A 232 -8.06 5.05 -6.37
CA LEU A 232 -8.34 5.96 -7.47
C LEU A 232 -9.79 5.79 -7.93
N SER A 233 -10.36 6.84 -8.53
CA SER A 233 -11.60 6.66 -9.30
C SER A 233 -11.33 5.80 -10.55
N SER A 234 -12.35 5.11 -11.05
CA SER A 234 -12.26 4.26 -12.25
C SER A 234 -11.70 5.01 -13.46
N ASP A 235 -12.10 6.27 -13.63
CA ASP A 235 -11.65 7.11 -14.75
C ASP A 235 -10.16 7.42 -14.69
N LYS A 236 -9.62 7.65 -13.48
CA LYS A 236 -8.19 7.84 -13.28
C LYS A 236 -7.42 6.52 -13.49
N ALA A 237 -7.95 5.43 -12.97
CA ALA A 237 -7.33 4.11 -13.13
C ALA A 237 -7.24 3.68 -14.59
N ALA A 238 -8.23 4.05 -15.43
CA ALA A 238 -8.22 3.76 -16.88
C ALA A 238 -7.08 4.48 -17.63
N GLN A 239 -6.50 5.54 -17.06
CA GLN A 239 -5.41 6.30 -17.64
C GLN A 239 -4.02 5.75 -17.27
N LEU A 240 -3.96 4.86 -16.26
CA LEU A 240 -2.71 4.32 -15.74
C LEU A 240 -2.24 3.08 -16.51
N GLN A 241 -0.93 2.95 -16.61
CA GLN A 241 -0.27 1.79 -17.20
C GLN A 241 0.79 1.22 -16.24
N VAL A 242 0.97 -0.10 -16.34
CA VAL A 242 2.07 -0.76 -15.63
C VAL A 242 3.39 -0.14 -16.10
N GLY A 243 4.23 0.24 -15.14
CA GLY A 243 5.50 0.90 -15.42
C GLY A 243 5.47 2.42 -15.25
N ASP A 244 4.30 3.04 -15.00
CA ASP A 244 4.22 4.46 -14.69
C ASP A 244 4.98 4.78 -13.39
N GLU A 245 5.59 5.96 -13.35
CA GLU A 245 6.32 6.44 -12.18
C GLU A 245 5.35 7.06 -11.18
N VAL A 246 5.59 6.76 -9.91
CA VAL A 246 4.84 7.32 -8.79
C VAL A 246 5.81 8.07 -7.90
N SER A 247 5.55 9.35 -7.67
CA SER A 247 6.37 10.20 -6.79
C SER A 247 5.62 10.53 -5.51
N ILE A 248 6.31 10.49 -4.39
CA ILE A 248 5.83 10.85 -3.06
C ILE A 248 6.70 11.98 -2.54
N ALA A 249 6.36 13.20 -2.93
CA ALA A 249 7.18 14.39 -2.66
C ALA A 249 7.34 14.64 -1.15
N SER A 250 6.30 14.43 -0.34
CA SER A 250 6.33 14.61 1.12
C SER A 250 7.32 13.70 1.84
N ARG A 251 7.73 12.59 1.21
CA ARG A 251 8.64 11.58 1.79
C ARG A 251 9.94 11.40 1.00
N ASN A 252 10.14 12.20 -0.04
CA ASN A 252 11.26 12.05 -0.98
C ASN A 252 11.42 10.60 -1.48
N ALA A 253 10.29 9.97 -1.80
CA ALA A 253 10.22 8.57 -2.21
C ALA A 253 9.73 8.43 -3.63
N LYS A 254 10.08 7.32 -4.28
CA LYS A 254 9.65 6.97 -5.63
C LYS A 254 9.19 5.53 -5.66
N ALA A 255 8.21 5.27 -6.50
CA ALA A 255 7.69 3.94 -6.76
C ALA A 255 7.39 3.76 -8.24
N LYS A 256 7.16 2.52 -8.64
CA LYS A 256 6.79 2.15 -10.01
C LYS A 256 5.53 1.30 -9.98
N LEU A 257 4.57 1.64 -10.82
CA LEU A 257 3.30 0.94 -10.92
C LEU A 257 3.52 -0.49 -11.45
N ILE A 258 3.03 -1.49 -10.70
CA ILE A 258 3.17 -2.91 -11.04
C ILE A 258 1.85 -3.57 -11.43
N GLY A 259 0.72 -2.95 -11.10
CA GLY A 259 -0.59 -3.48 -11.43
C GLY A 259 -1.69 -2.46 -11.22
N VAL A 260 -2.70 -2.52 -12.08
CA VAL A 260 -3.93 -1.72 -11.98
C VAL A 260 -5.11 -2.68 -12.04
N SER A 261 -5.94 -2.69 -11.01
CA SER A 261 -7.19 -3.43 -11.02
C SER A 261 -8.23 -2.61 -11.79
N ARG A 262 -8.88 -3.26 -12.74
CA ARG A 262 -10.03 -2.68 -13.45
C ARG A 262 -11.36 -2.98 -12.74
N ALA A 263 -11.33 -3.85 -11.73
CA ALA A 263 -12.49 -4.09 -10.88
C ALA A 263 -12.62 -2.93 -9.90
N VAL A 264 -13.81 -2.40 -9.77
CA VAL A 264 -14.16 -1.38 -8.79
C VAL A 264 -14.79 -2.04 -7.57
N ASP A 265 -14.53 -1.50 -6.41
CA ASP A 265 -15.17 -1.90 -5.16
C ASP A 265 -16.58 -1.28 -5.01
N ALA A 266 -17.24 -1.56 -3.89
CA ALA A 266 -18.56 -1.00 -3.60
C ALA A 266 -18.60 0.53 -3.54
N SER A 267 -17.46 1.19 -3.34
CA SER A 267 -17.30 2.65 -3.38
C SER A 267 -16.94 3.20 -4.77
N GLN A 268 -17.01 2.36 -5.82
CA GLN A 268 -16.59 2.69 -7.20
C GLN A 268 -15.12 3.10 -7.31
N SER A 269 -14.30 2.68 -6.37
CA SER A 269 -12.87 2.92 -6.35
C SER A 269 -12.13 1.75 -7.01
N ALA A 270 -11.22 2.07 -7.92
CA ALA A 270 -10.25 1.14 -8.47
C ALA A 270 -8.98 1.13 -7.61
N ARG A 271 -8.29 0.00 -7.59
CA ARG A 271 -7.03 -0.14 -6.87
C ARG A 271 -5.87 -0.30 -7.84
N ALA A 272 -4.75 0.31 -7.48
CA ALA A 272 -3.51 0.10 -8.21
C ALA A 272 -2.37 -0.15 -7.21
N ARG A 273 -1.38 -0.96 -7.60
CA ARG A 273 -0.23 -1.28 -6.76
C ARG A 273 1.05 -0.79 -7.41
N ALA A 274 1.91 -0.20 -6.59
CA ALA A 274 3.23 0.22 -7.01
C ALA A 274 4.31 -0.31 -6.06
N THR A 275 5.45 -0.72 -6.60
CA THR A 275 6.62 -1.12 -5.78
C THR A 275 7.49 0.10 -5.55
N VAL A 276 7.86 0.32 -4.29
CA VAL A 276 8.76 1.41 -3.90
C VAL A 276 10.16 1.11 -4.43
N THR A 277 10.69 2.03 -5.24
CA THR A 277 12.05 1.93 -5.81
C THR A 277 13.06 2.76 -5.02
N SER A 278 12.60 3.85 -4.41
CA SER A 278 13.39 4.67 -3.50
C SER A 278 12.53 4.96 -2.26
N ARG A 279 12.97 4.46 -1.11
CA ARG A 279 12.15 4.45 0.11
C ARG A 279 11.95 5.84 0.71
N GLY A 280 12.95 6.74 0.63
CA GLY A 280 12.91 7.99 1.37
C GLY A 280 12.62 7.74 2.86
N SER A 281 11.69 8.52 3.43
CA SER A 281 11.24 8.39 4.82
C SER A 281 9.91 7.65 4.99
N LEU A 282 9.51 6.79 4.02
CA LEU A 282 8.25 6.01 4.08
C LEU A 282 8.27 4.98 5.20
N GLN A 283 7.14 4.86 5.88
CA GLN A 283 6.89 3.84 6.89
C GLN A 283 5.67 2.98 6.50
N ALA A 284 5.72 1.69 6.83
CA ALA A 284 4.59 0.80 6.59
C ALA A 284 3.37 1.23 7.43
N GLY A 285 2.17 1.14 6.84
CA GLY A 285 0.91 1.57 7.46
C GLY A 285 0.58 3.06 7.25
N GLU A 286 1.49 3.85 6.69
CA GLU A 286 1.28 5.28 6.48
C GLU A 286 0.37 5.55 5.28
N LEU A 287 -0.54 6.52 5.41
CA LEU A 287 -1.32 7.07 4.32
C LEU A 287 -0.56 8.26 3.73
N VAL A 288 -0.32 8.25 2.42
CA VAL A 288 0.45 9.28 1.72
C VAL A 288 -0.25 9.75 0.45
N SER A 289 -0.07 11.02 0.13
CA SER A 289 -0.48 11.57 -1.16
C SER A 289 0.58 11.29 -2.20
N VAL A 290 0.18 10.74 -3.33
CA VAL A 290 1.09 10.36 -4.42
C VAL A 290 0.71 11.05 -5.72
N THR A 291 1.72 11.35 -6.53
CA THR A 291 1.56 11.84 -7.89
C THR A 291 2.00 10.73 -8.85
N VAL A 292 1.08 10.24 -9.67
CA VAL A 292 1.37 9.26 -10.72
C VAL A 292 1.62 9.96 -12.04
N HIS A 293 2.73 9.68 -12.68
CA HIS A 293 3.12 10.21 -13.99
C HIS A 293 2.72 9.22 -15.08
N ALA A 294 1.52 9.39 -15.64
CA ALA A 294 0.99 8.53 -16.68
C ALA A 294 1.71 8.78 -18.02
N LYS A 295 2.38 7.75 -18.55
CA LYS A 295 3.15 7.84 -19.82
C LYS A 295 2.29 7.80 -21.08
N GLY A 296 1.02 7.43 -20.99
CA GLY A 296 0.21 7.03 -22.13
C GLY A 296 -0.77 8.04 -22.71
N LYS A 297 -1.13 9.09 -22.00
CA LYS A 297 -2.01 10.17 -22.49
C LYS A 297 -1.65 11.48 -21.79
N ALA A 298 -0.87 12.32 -22.45
CA ALA A 298 -0.90 13.72 -22.13
C ALA A 298 -2.38 14.15 -22.16
N SER A 299 -2.91 14.62 -21.03
CA SER A 299 -4.24 15.22 -20.98
C SER A 299 -4.30 16.26 -22.12
N ALA A 300 -5.41 16.30 -22.85
CA ALA A 300 -5.63 17.28 -23.92
C ALA A 300 -5.59 18.75 -23.43
N ALA A 301 -5.46 18.97 -22.11
CA ALA A 301 -5.25 20.28 -21.49
C ALA A 301 -3.81 20.74 -21.73
N LYS A 302 -3.64 21.99 -22.12
CA LYS A 302 -2.33 22.62 -22.31
C LYS A 302 -1.56 22.54 -20.99
N PRO A 303 -0.34 21.96 -20.97
CA PRO A 303 0.46 21.82 -19.73
C PRO A 303 0.79 23.17 -19.08
N GLU A 304 0.71 24.26 -19.81
CA GLU A 304 0.99 25.62 -19.35
C GLU A 304 -0.07 26.19 -18.39
N THR A 305 -1.24 25.52 -18.24
CA THR A 305 -2.33 26.00 -17.39
C THR A 305 -2.55 25.13 -16.15
N GLN A 306 -1.82 24.03 -16.00
CA GLN A 306 -1.99 23.11 -14.87
C GLN A 306 -0.86 23.26 -13.84
N TRP A 307 -1.25 23.40 -12.58
CA TRP A 307 -0.32 23.66 -11.48
C TRP A 307 -0.60 22.73 -10.29
N LEU A 308 0.46 22.21 -9.71
CA LEU A 308 0.44 21.52 -8.43
C LEU A 308 0.64 22.57 -7.33
N VAL A 309 -0.33 22.67 -6.45
CA VAL A 309 -0.31 23.58 -5.30
C VAL A 309 -0.58 22.81 -4.01
N PRO A 310 -0.07 23.26 -2.85
CA PRO A 310 -0.48 22.67 -1.58
C PRO A 310 -2.00 22.76 -1.39
N ALA A 311 -2.65 21.70 -0.93
CA ALA A 311 -4.12 21.65 -0.79
C ALA A 311 -4.65 22.79 0.09
N ARG A 312 -3.88 23.17 1.12
CA ARG A 312 -4.19 24.27 2.04
C ARG A 312 -4.23 25.65 1.36
N ALA A 313 -3.59 25.82 0.19
CA ALA A 313 -3.60 27.08 -0.55
C ALA A 313 -4.94 27.33 -1.25
N VAL A 314 -5.67 26.25 -1.58
CA VAL A 314 -6.97 26.33 -2.23
C VAL A 314 -8.05 26.60 -1.18
N THR A 315 -8.72 27.73 -1.28
CA THR A 315 -9.79 28.09 -0.34
C THR A 315 -11.11 28.28 -1.05
N PRO A 316 -12.22 27.70 -0.54
CA PRO A 316 -13.55 28.00 -1.06
C PRO A 316 -13.97 29.41 -0.63
N TRP A 317 -14.29 30.24 -1.60
CA TRP A 317 -14.81 31.58 -1.37
C TRP A 317 -15.84 31.94 -2.44
N ARG A 318 -17.01 32.51 -2.03
CA ARG A 318 -18.12 32.83 -2.91
C ARG A 318 -18.56 31.69 -3.84
N GLY A 319 -18.53 30.44 -3.32
CA GLY A 319 -18.94 29.24 -4.07
C GLY A 319 -17.95 28.76 -5.12
N LYS A 320 -16.75 29.36 -5.20
CA LYS A 320 -15.67 28.98 -6.13
C LYS A 320 -14.37 28.72 -5.35
N PRO A 321 -13.47 27.87 -5.87
CA PRO A 321 -12.12 27.73 -5.33
C PRO A 321 -11.24 28.91 -5.77
N TRP A 322 -10.45 29.43 -4.82
CA TRP A 322 -9.56 30.57 -5.00
C TRP A 322 -8.15 30.25 -4.52
N LEU A 323 -7.17 30.92 -5.15
CA LEU A 323 -5.77 30.99 -4.69
C LEU A 323 -5.39 32.45 -4.45
N PHE A 324 -4.52 32.67 -3.46
CA PHE A 324 -3.85 33.95 -3.25
C PHE A 324 -2.42 33.86 -3.77
N VAL A 325 -2.19 34.45 -4.93
CA VAL A 325 -0.89 34.45 -5.63
C VAL A 325 -0.08 35.63 -5.14
N ALA A 326 1.14 35.34 -4.66
CA ALA A 326 2.05 36.39 -4.23
C ALA A 326 2.67 37.12 -5.43
N ASN A 327 2.72 38.44 -5.37
CA ASN A 327 3.41 39.32 -6.32
C ASN A 327 4.28 40.34 -5.55
N ASP A 328 5.02 41.19 -6.28
CA ASP A 328 5.94 42.18 -5.68
C ASP A 328 5.24 43.21 -4.79
N LYS A 329 3.93 43.39 -4.93
CA LYS A 329 3.12 44.37 -4.20
C LYS A 329 2.27 43.75 -3.08
N GLY A 330 2.17 42.43 -3.03
CA GLY A 330 1.36 41.72 -2.02
C GLY A 330 0.75 40.45 -2.57
N PHE A 331 -0.58 40.31 -2.53
CA PHE A 331 -1.30 39.14 -2.99
C PHE A 331 -2.41 39.46 -3.95
N GLU A 332 -2.56 38.62 -4.94
CA GLU A 332 -3.66 38.68 -5.91
C GLU A 332 -4.57 37.46 -5.74
N ALA A 333 -5.86 37.71 -5.54
CA ALA A 333 -6.83 36.63 -5.43
C ALA A 333 -7.29 36.21 -6.83
N GLN A 334 -7.10 34.93 -7.15
CA GLN A 334 -7.43 34.34 -8.44
C GLN A 334 -8.35 33.14 -8.30
N THR A 335 -9.41 33.05 -9.10
CA THR A 335 -10.25 31.87 -9.19
C THR A 335 -9.53 30.76 -9.95
N VAL A 336 -9.70 29.53 -9.51
CA VAL A 336 -9.07 28.36 -10.13
C VAL A 336 -10.08 27.24 -10.32
N THR A 337 -9.79 26.31 -11.22
CA THR A 337 -10.55 25.07 -11.35
C THR A 337 -9.75 23.94 -10.73
N VAL A 338 -10.30 23.28 -9.72
CA VAL A 338 -9.64 22.11 -9.09
C VAL A 338 -9.93 20.86 -9.93
N LEU A 339 -8.90 20.31 -10.52
CA LEU A 339 -8.98 19.07 -11.33
C LEU A 339 -8.90 17.82 -10.46
N SER A 340 -8.09 17.87 -9.41
CA SER A 340 -7.92 16.77 -8.44
C SER A 340 -7.32 17.32 -7.15
N SER A 341 -7.68 16.73 -6.02
CA SER A 341 -7.13 17.09 -4.71
C SER A 341 -6.89 15.84 -3.87
N THR A 342 -5.84 15.90 -3.08
CA THR A 342 -5.53 14.98 -1.98
C THR A 342 -5.34 15.80 -0.72
N ASP A 343 -5.03 15.18 0.42
CA ASP A 343 -4.84 15.90 1.68
C ASP A 343 -3.68 16.90 1.64
N ASP A 344 -2.63 16.61 0.86
CA ASP A 344 -1.43 17.45 0.80
C ASP A 344 -1.39 18.36 -0.43
N LEU A 345 -1.88 17.90 -1.59
CA LEU A 345 -1.72 18.54 -2.89
C LEU A 345 -3.04 18.67 -3.64
N SER A 346 -3.17 19.76 -4.39
CA SER A 346 -4.25 19.98 -5.36
C SER A 346 -3.66 20.25 -6.73
N LEU A 347 -4.18 19.60 -7.75
CA LEU A 347 -3.94 19.93 -9.15
C LEU A 347 -5.01 20.92 -9.59
N VAL A 348 -4.59 22.12 -9.95
CA VAL A 348 -5.48 23.22 -10.34
C VAL A 348 -5.19 23.67 -11.76
N GLU A 349 -6.22 24.12 -12.44
CA GLU A 349 -6.11 24.82 -13.71
C GLU A 349 -6.24 26.32 -13.46
N ALA A 350 -5.17 27.05 -13.80
CA ALA A 350 -5.06 28.50 -13.63
C ALA A 350 -4.01 29.06 -14.58
N VAL A 351 -4.12 30.35 -14.91
CA VAL A 351 -3.09 31.05 -15.66
C VAL A 351 -2.15 31.72 -14.66
N LEU A 352 -1.04 31.03 -14.33
CA LEU A 352 -0.05 31.52 -13.39
C LEU A 352 1.32 31.67 -14.08
N PRO A 353 2.07 32.76 -13.80
CA PRO A 353 3.45 32.87 -14.24
C PRO A 353 4.32 31.74 -13.66
N ALA A 354 5.33 31.29 -14.40
CA ALA A 354 6.28 30.31 -13.91
C ALA A 354 7.03 30.86 -12.68
N GLY A 355 7.16 30.04 -11.63
CA GLY A 355 7.81 30.45 -10.38
C GLY A 355 6.90 31.20 -9.40
N SER A 356 5.60 31.34 -9.69
CA SER A 356 4.64 31.94 -8.77
C SER A 356 4.66 31.25 -7.41
N LYS A 357 4.36 32.03 -6.36
CA LYS A 357 4.18 31.54 -5.00
C LYS A 357 2.73 31.78 -4.56
N VAL A 358 2.19 30.87 -3.78
CA VAL A 358 0.81 30.98 -3.26
C VAL A 358 0.80 30.95 -1.75
N ALA A 359 -0.12 31.68 -1.13
CA ALA A 359 -0.28 31.67 0.32
C ALA A 359 -0.82 30.29 0.78
N VAL A 360 -0.22 29.74 1.82
CA VAL A 360 -0.60 28.45 2.45
C VAL A 360 -1.09 28.60 3.89
N THR A 361 -0.75 29.73 4.54
CA THR A 361 -1.27 30.11 5.85
C THR A 361 -1.71 31.58 5.82
N GLY A 362 -2.48 32.04 6.83
CA GLY A 362 -2.98 33.41 6.88
C GLY A 362 -4.07 33.75 5.85
N ILE A 363 -4.61 32.75 5.14
CA ILE A 363 -5.59 32.94 4.06
C ILE A 363 -6.87 33.56 4.56
N ALA A 364 -7.33 33.23 5.78
CA ALA A 364 -8.51 33.84 6.39
C ALA A 364 -8.35 35.34 6.58
N SER A 365 -7.15 35.79 6.97
CA SER A 365 -6.82 37.21 7.13
C SER A 365 -6.77 37.93 5.78
N LEU A 366 -6.17 37.31 4.76
CA LEU A 366 -6.16 37.86 3.39
C LEU A 366 -7.56 38.01 2.85
N ARG A 367 -8.44 37.02 3.06
CA ARG A 367 -9.85 37.10 2.65
C ARG A 367 -10.62 38.20 3.37
N ALA A 368 -10.38 38.38 4.68
CA ALA A 368 -11.05 39.45 5.46
C ALA A 368 -10.64 40.83 4.99
N LEU A 369 -9.38 41.03 4.60
CA LEU A 369 -8.91 42.30 4.03
C LEU A 369 -9.57 42.61 2.66
N LEU A 370 -9.66 41.60 1.80
CA LEU A 370 -10.36 41.76 0.49
C LEU A 370 -11.83 42.14 0.64
N GLN A 371 -12.50 41.61 1.67
CA GLN A 371 -13.91 41.97 1.94
C GLN A 371 -14.10 43.40 2.47
N LYS A 372 -13.05 44.00 3.04
CA LYS A 372 -13.09 45.35 3.58
C LYS A 372 -12.82 46.42 2.53
N ASP A 373 -12.13 46.06 1.45
CA ASP A 373 -11.76 46.94 0.34
C ASP A 373 -12.80 46.93 -0.80
N GLU A 374 -13.90 46.15 -0.68
CA GLU A 374 -15.12 46.19 -1.51
C GLU A 374 -16.23 46.99 -0.82
#